data_c150086776fe5eccf2279b6c4f178466
#
_entry.id   c150086776fe5eccf2279b6c4f178466
#
_cell.length_a   1.000
_cell.length_b   1.000
_cell.length_c   1.000
_cell.angle_alpha   90.00
_cell.angle_beta   90.00
_cell.angle_gamma   90.00
#
_symmetry.space_group_name_H-M   'P 1'
#
loop_
_entity.id
_entity.type
_entity.pdbx_description
1 polymer ?
#
loop_
_entity_poly.entity_id
_entity_poly.type
_entity_poly.pdbx_seq_one_letter_code
_entity_poly.pdbx_strand_id
1 'polypeptide(L)'
;MPDLFSYFLTGVANNEYCIASTSELLDARQRNWSDNLISELGLPRQLFGEIVFPGTVRGKLKQEIADETGLGCINVVAVGSHDTASAVFAVPSNEPNRAYLSSGTWSLLGAEVDQPILTEEARVAGFTNEGGIQGKIRFLQNITGLWILQRLMAEWKEQGKEISYDCAIAEATVSDIRSVIDVDDSAFCNPDHMEESIIKYCHKHHLRTPVSQGEFVRCVIESLSLIHI
;
A
#
# COMPACT_ATOMS: atom_id res chain seq x y z
N MET A 1 -1.62 -9.07 -11.63
CA MET A 1 -1.21 -8.45 -12.92
C MET A 1 0.28 -8.69 -13.23
N PRO A 2 1.27 -8.46 -12.35
CA PRO A 2 2.70 -8.65 -12.69
C PRO A 2 3.03 -10.04 -13.24
N ASP A 3 2.47 -11.09 -12.65
CA ASP A 3 2.70 -12.47 -13.09
C ASP A 3 2.15 -12.76 -14.50
N LEU A 4 1.05 -12.08 -14.88
CA LEU A 4 0.50 -12.20 -16.22
C LEU A 4 1.46 -11.63 -17.27
N PHE A 5 2.12 -10.50 -16.99
CA PHE A 5 3.15 -9.97 -17.89
C PHE A 5 4.33 -10.92 -18.00
N SER A 6 4.79 -11.48 -16.89
CA SER A 6 5.86 -12.50 -16.93
C SER A 6 5.46 -13.73 -17.76
N TYR A 7 4.21 -14.17 -17.62
CA TYR A 7 3.69 -15.27 -18.45
C TYR A 7 3.66 -14.90 -19.94
N PHE A 8 3.23 -13.70 -20.30
CA PHE A 8 3.26 -13.26 -21.69
C PHE A 8 4.68 -13.23 -22.24
N LEU A 9 5.65 -12.83 -21.44
CA LEU A 9 7.04 -12.78 -21.85
C LEU A 9 7.72 -14.15 -21.98
N THR A 10 7.35 -15.12 -21.12
CA THR A 10 8.08 -16.39 -21.00
C THR A 10 7.27 -17.61 -21.38
N GLY A 11 5.93 -17.55 -21.27
CA GLY A 11 5.06 -18.71 -21.35
C GLY A 11 5.03 -19.58 -20.08
N VAL A 12 5.75 -19.18 -19.02
CA VAL A 12 5.80 -19.92 -17.75
C VAL A 12 4.85 -19.29 -16.74
N ALA A 13 3.91 -20.11 -16.24
CA ALA A 13 2.93 -19.67 -15.24
C ALA A 13 3.46 -20.00 -13.83
N ASN A 14 3.79 -18.95 -13.08
CA ASN A 14 4.15 -19.00 -11.66
C ASN A 14 3.75 -17.68 -10.98
N ASN A 15 3.77 -17.65 -9.65
CA ASN A 15 3.39 -16.47 -8.87
C ASN A 15 4.59 -15.94 -8.09
N GLU A 16 4.82 -14.63 -8.16
CA GLU A 16 5.89 -14.02 -7.40
C GLU A 16 5.45 -13.76 -5.95
N TYR A 17 6.34 -14.08 -5.02
CA TYR A 17 6.07 -14.13 -3.59
C TYR A 17 5.53 -12.82 -2.99
N CYS A 18 6.13 -11.68 -3.32
CA CYS A 18 5.74 -10.40 -2.71
C CYS A 18 4.30 -10.03 -3.09
N ILE A 19 3.94 -10.14 -4.38
CA ILE A 19 2.57 -9.83 -4.81
C ILE A 19 1.59 -10.93 -4.43
N ALA A 20 2.01 -12.20 -4.41
CA ALA A 20 1.14 -13.29 -3.98
C ALA A 20 0.75 -13.17 -2.51
N SER A 21 1.67 -12.67 -1.66
CA SER A 21 1.41 -12.49 -0.22
C SER A 21 0.29 -11.50 0.08
N THR A 22 0.02 -10.53 -0.81
CA THR A 22 -1.05 -9.56 -0.63
C THR A 22 -2.46 -10.14 -0.85
N SER A 23 -2.55 -11.38 -1.32
CA SER A 23 -3.83 -12.07 -1.49
C SER A 23 -4.43 -12.61 -0.19
N GLU A 24 -3.66 -12.61 0.90
CA GLU A 24 -3.98 -13.25 2.19
C GLU A 24 -4.19 -14.79 2.11
N LEU A 25 -3.84 -15.40 0.97
CA LEU A 25 -3.97 -16.84 0.76
C LEU A 25 -2.67 -17.61 1.02
N LEU A 26 -1.59 -16.94 1.41
CA LEU A 26 -0.32 -17.55 1.79
C LEU A 26 -0.26 -17.83 3.30
N ASP A 27 0.32 -18.97 3.65
CA ASP A 27 0.86 -19.19 5.00
C ASP A 27 2.17 -18.40 5.15
N ALA A 28 2.17 -17.40 6.01
CA ALA A 28 3.31 -16.50 6.19
C ALA A 28 4.55 -17.23 6.74
N ARG A 29 4.40 -18.32 7.52
CA ARG A 29 5.50 -19.15 8.03
C ARG A 29 6.09 -20.03 6.94
N GLN A 30 5.22 -20.65 6.14
CA GLN A 30 5.63 -21.52 5.04
C GLN A 30 6.05 -20.75 3.81
N ARG A 31 5.63 -19.47 3.69
CA ARG A 31 5.86 -18.60 2.53
C ARG A 31 5.37 -19.24 1.23
N ASN A 32 4.26 -19.92 1.33
CA ASN A 32 3.62 -20.65 0.24
C ASN A 32 2.10 -20.59 0.41
N TRP A 33 1.38 -21.02 -0.62
CA TRP A 33 -0.08 -21.09 -0.59
C TRP A 33 -0.57 -21.91 0.60
N SER A 34 -1.60 -21.41 1.28
CA SER A 34 -2.31 -22.14 2.33
C SER A 34 -3.39 -23.02 1.69
N ASP A 35 -3.09 -24.30 1.52
CA ASP A 35 -4.05 -25.25 0.93
C ASP A 35 -5.33 -25.34 1.77
N ASN A 36 -5.24 -25.16 3.08
CA ASN A 36 -6.41 -25.12 3.98
C ASN A 36 -7.33 -23.95 3.65
N LEU A 37 -6.81 -22.72 3.56
CA LEU A 37 -7.62 -21.54 3.23
C LEU A 37 -8.22 -21.64 1.83
N ILE A 38 -7.44 -22.07 0.86
CA ILE A 38 -7.89 -22.26 -0.53
C ILE A 38 -9.05 -23.27 -0.57
N SER A 39 -8.92 -24.38 0.17
CA SER A 39 -9.97 -25.41 0.27
C SER A 39 -11.21 -24.91 0.99
N GLU A 40 -11.08 -24.21 2.12
CA GLU A 40 -12.21 -23.67 2.88
C GLU A 40 -13.00 -22.64 2.08
N LEU A 41 -12.32 -21.84 1.24
CA LEU A 41 -12.95 -20.88 0.33
C LEU A 41 -13.52 -21.53 -0.93
N GLY A 42 -13.37 -22.84 -1.11
CA GLY A 42 -13.85 -23.58 -2.28
C GLY A 42 -13.16 -23.18 -3.59
N LEU A 43 -11.94 -22.61 -3.52
CA LEU A 43 -11.20 -22.19 -4.69
C LEU A 43 -10.47 -23.37 -5.34
N PRO A 44 -10.47 -23.48 -6.68
CA PRO A 44 -9.74 -24.53 -7.37
C PRO A 44 -8.22 -24.40 -7.18
N ARG A 45 -7.56 -25.40 -6.60
CA ARG A 45 -6.11 -25.36 -6.29
C ARG A 45 -5.23 -25.08 -7.52
N GLN A 46 -5.66 -25.52 -8.69
CA GLN A 46 -4.94 -25.31 -9.95
C GLN A 46 -4.86 -23.86 -10.42
N LEU A 47 -5.60 -22.93 -9.81
CA LEU A 47 -5.48 -21.48 -10.09
C LEU A 47 -4.20 -20.88 -9.50
N PHE A 48 -3.59 -21.57 -8.54
CA PHE A 48 -2.46 -21.10 -7.76
C PHE A 48 -1.20 -21.82 -8.21
N GLY A 49 -0.36 -21.10 -8.97
CA GLY A 49 0.90 -21.61 -9.49
C GLY A 49 1.99 -21.74 -8.42
N GLU A 50 3.15 -22.23 -8.82
CA GLU A 50 4.32 -22.29 -7.96
C GLU A 50 4.73 -20.88 -7.50
N ILE A 51 5.08 -20.74 -6.22
CA ILE A 51 5.65 -19.48 -5.67
C ILE A 51 7.12 -19.40 -6.05
N VAL A 52 7.48 -18.27 -6.68
CA VAL A 52 8.89 -17.92 -6.97
C VAL A 52 9.29 -16.65 -6.22
N PHE A 53 10.52 -16.61 -5.75
CA PHE A 53 11.04 -15.47 -5.00
C PHE A 53 11.74 -14.45 -5.90
N PRO A 54 11.81 -13.17 -5.50
CA PRO A 54 12.62 -12.17 -6.19
C PRO A 54 14.05 -12.65 -6.45
N GLY A 55 14.58 -12.40 -7.64
CA GLY A 55 15.87 -12.90 -8.10
C GLY A 55 15.83 -14.25 -8.83
N THR A 56 14.70 -14.97 -8.80
CA THR A 56 14.54 -16.24 -9.53
C THR A 56 14.36 -16.00 -11.03
N VAL A 57 15.05 -16.79 -11.86
CA VAL A 57 14.80 -16.80 -13.31
C VAL A 57 13.46 -17.49 -13.57
N ARG A 58 12.48 -16.76 -14.07
CA ARG A 58 11.12 -17.25 -14.38
C ARG A 58 11.06 -18.01 -15.70
N GLY A 59 11.97 -17.71 -16.60
CA GLY A 59 12.06 -18.32 -17.92
C GLY A 59 12.91 -17.46 -18.87
N LYS A 60 13.00 -17.90 -20.10
CA LYS A 60 13.61 -17.09 -21.17
C LYS A 60 12.54 -16.30 -21.91
N LEU A 61 12.92 -15.14 -22.43
CA LEU A 61 12.07 -14.36 -23.32
C LEU A 61 11.68 -15.22 -24.52
N LYS A 62 10.39 -15.22 -24.87
CA LYS A 62 9.88 -15.93 -26.05
C LYS A 62 10.57 -15.46 -27.32
N GLN A 63 10.83 -16.39 -28.25
CA GLN A 63 11.54 -16.08 -29.48
C GLN A 63 10.87 -14.98 -30.32
N GLU A 64 9.55 -15.01 -30.43
CA GLU A 64 8.78 -13.99 -31.15
C GLU A 64 9.02 -12.57 -30.64
N ILE A 65 9.08 -12.42 -29.28
CA ILE A 65 9.33 -11.12 -28.62
C ILE A 65 10.81 -10.74 -28.78
N ALA A 66 11.71 -11.73 -28.64
CA ALA A 66 13.14 -11.53 -28.83
C ALA A 66 13.46 -11.00 -30.20
N ASP A 67 12.82 -11.55 -31.25
CA ASP A 67 13.00 -11.14 -32.63
C ASP A 67 12.43 -9.75 -32.92
N GLU A 68 11.25 -9.45 -32.37
CA GLU A 68 10.56 -8.15 -32.49
C GLU A 68 11.35 -7.02 -31.82
N THR A 69 11.93 -7.30 -30.65
CA THR A 69 12.64 -6.29 -29.85
C THR A 69 14.14 -6.23 -30.10
N GLY A 70 14.71 -7.22 -30.77
CA GLY A 70 16.16 -7.36 -30.99
C GLY A 70 16.95 -7.73 -29.72
N LEU A 71 16.29 -8.12 -28.60
CA LEU A 71 16.92 -8.40 -27.31
C LEU A 71 17.57 -9.80 -27.23
N GLY A 72 17.26 -10.71 -28.17
CA GLY A 72 17.62 -12.12 -28.03
C GLY A 72 16.90 -12.84 -26.91
N CYS A 73 17.18 -14.13 -26.74
CA CYS A 73 16.54 -14.98 -25.72
C CYS A 73 17.14 -14.77 -24.31
N ILE A 74 17.00 -13.58 -23.75
CA ILE A 74 17.48 -13.25 -22.42
C ILE A 74 16.64 -13.91 -21.32
N ASN A 75 17.19 -13.99 -20.10
CA ASN A 75 16.44 -14.44 -18.94
C ASN A 75 15.47 -13.35 -18.44
N VAL A 76 14.24 -13.75 -18.12
CA VAL A 76 13.25 -12.94 -17.41
C VAL A 76 13.34 -13.30 -15.93
N VAL A 77 13.67 -12.33 -15.09
CA VAL A 77 13.92 -12.52 -13.65
C VAL A 77 12.78 -11.94 -12.85
N ALA A 78 12.33 -12.65 -11.81
CA ALA A 78 11.36 -12.15 -10.86
C ALA A 78 11.94 -10.96 -10.08
N VAL A 79 11.21 -9.87 -10.02
CA VAL A 79 11.47 -8.74 -9.11
C VAL A 79 10.50 -8.82 -7.94
N GLY A 80 10.67 -7.99 -6.91
CA GLY A 80 9.60 -7.78 -5.93
C GLY A 80 8.43 -7.10 -6.62
N SER A 81 7.48 -7.87 -7.13
CA SER A 81 6.44 -7.36 -8.02
C SER A 81 5.31 -6.60 -7.32
N HIS A 82 5.28 -6.61 -5.99
CA HIS A 82 4.58 -5.58 -5.23
C HIS A 82 5.46 -4.33 -5.19
N ASP A 83 4.96 -3.22 -5.72
CA ASP A 83 5.72 -1.97 -5.88
C ASP A 83 6.31 -1.46 -4.55
N THR A 84 5.55 -1.53 -3.46
CA THR A 84 6.04 -1.17 -2.13
C THR A 84 7.15 -2.09 -1.65
N ALA A 85 7.14 -3.38 -1.99
CA ALA A 85 8.26 -4.29 -1.64
C ALA A 85 9.56 -3.84 -2.32
N SER A 86 9.48 -3.48 -3.60
CA SER A 86 10.62 -2.94 -4.35
C SER A 86 11.05 -1.57 -3.83
N ALA A 87 10.11 -0.70 -3.47
CA ALA A 87 10.41 0.62 -2.92
C ALA A 87 11.13 0.52 -1.56
N VAL A 88 10.65 -0.33 -0.66
CA VAL A 88 11.29 -0.56 0.66
C VAL A 88 12.70 -1.13 0.50
N PHE A 89 12.87 -2.09 -0.40
CA PHE A 89 14.18 -2.67 -0.69
C PHE A 89 15.17 -1.65 -1.28
N ALA A 90 14.69 -0.69 -2.07
CA ALA A 90 15.50 0.35 -2.68
C ALA A 90 15.96 1.46 -1.71
N VAL A 91 15.43 1.50 -0.48
CA VAL A 91 15.86 2.49 0.52
C VAL A 91 17.32 2.27 0.90
N PRO A 92 18.22 3.24 0.70
CA PRO A 92 19.66 3.08 0.94
C PRO A 92 19.98 3.19 2.44
N SER A 93 19.50 2.25 3.25
CA SER A 93 19.74 2.16 4.68
C SER A 93 20.09 0.75 5.08
N ASN A 94 21.15 0.60 5.87
CA ASN A 94 21.59 -0.66 6.47
C ASN A 94 21.22 -0.77 7.95
N GLU A 95 20.41 0.15 8.48
CA GLU A 95 19.99 0.11 9.89
C GLU A 95 19.07 -1.09 10.13
N PRO A 96 19.42 -1.97 11.10
CA PRO A 96 18.72 -3.24 11.29
C PRO A 96 17.29 -3.10 11.81
N ASN A 97 16.96 -1.99 12.48
CA ASN A 97 15.66 -1.74 13.12
C ASN A 97 14.97 -0.51 12.51
N ARG A 98 15.07 -0.35 11.21
CA ARG A 98 14.41 0.77 10.54
C ARG A 98 12.91 0.50 10.39
N ALA A 99 12.11 1.52 10.65
CA ALA A 99 10.76 1.61 10.15
C ALA A 99 10.74 2.34 8.81
N TYR A 100 9.77 2.05 7.97
CA TYR A 100 9.52 2.77 6.72
C TYR A 100 8.09 3.29 6.70
N LEU A 101 7.89 4.40 6.00
CA LEU A 101 6.59 4.92 5.65
C LEU A 101 6.53 5.09 4.13
N SER A 102 5.69 4.29 3.49
CA SER A 102 5.33 4.48 2.08
C SER A 102 4.06 5.30 2.04
N SER A 103 4.18 6.61 1.77
CA SER A 103 3.05 7.53 1.79
C SER A 103 2.58 7.85 0.37
N GLY A 104 1.33 7.52 0.10
CA GLY A 104 0.63 7.77 -1.16
C GLY A 104 -0.87 7.97 -0.89
N THR A 105 -1.73 7.54 -1.79
CA THR A 105 -3.19 7.49 -1.57
C THR A 105 -3.51 6.68 -0.31
N TRP A 106 -2.84 5.53 -0.14
CA TRP A 106 -2.70 4.79 1.11
C TRP A 106 -1.31 5.03 1.68
N SER A 107 -1.18 4.95 2.99
CA SER A 107 0.10 4.97 3.68
C SER A 107 0.35 3.60 4.31
N LEU A 108 1.57 3.08 4.14
CA LEU A 108 1.99 1.81 4.71
C LEU A 108 3.14 2.09 5.68
N LEU A 109 2.85 1.97 6.97
CA LEU A 109 3.85 2.07 8.03
C LEU A 109 4.32 0.67 8.42
N GLY A 110 5.59 0.39 8.39
CA GLY A 110 6.08 -0.94 8.71
C GLY A 110 7.57 -1.04 8.95
N ALA A 111 7.99 -2.28 9.19
CA ALA A 111 9.39 -2.66 9.33
C ALA A 111 9.65 -3.98 8.60
N GLU A 112 10.90 -4.20 8.17
CA GLU A 112 11.32 -5.49 7.65
C GLU A 112 11.81 -6.38 8.81
N VAL A 113 11.22 -7.58 8.92
CA VAL A 113 11.56 -8.57 9.93
C VAL A 113 11.94 -9.90 9.28
N ASP A 114 12.67 -10.76 10.01
CA ASP A 114 13.10 -12.05 9.48
C ASP A 114 12.01 -13.13 9.54
N GLN A 115 11.10 -13.01 10.50
CA GLN A 115 10.00 -13.95 10.72
C GLN A 115 8.67 -13.21 10.87
N PRO A 116 7.56 -13.82 10.45
CA PRO A 116 6.25 -13.18 10.57
C PRO A 116 5.85 -13.01 12.05
N ILE A 117 5.26 -11.88 12.38
CA ILE A 117 4.70 -11.58 13.70
C ILE A 117 3.21 -11.88 13.66
N LEU A 118 2.82 -12.98 14.29
CA LEU A 118 1.45 -13.53 14.24
C LEU A 118 0.83 -13.56 15.64
N THR A 119 0.98 -12.46 16.39
CA THR A 119 0.41 -12.33 17.73
C THR A 119 -1.00 -11.72 17.64
N GLU A 120 -1.80 -11.96 18.67
CA GLU A 120 -3.15 -11.39 18.76
C GLU A 120 -3.10 -9.86 18.86
N GLU A 121 -2.10 -9.32 19.56
CA GLU A 121 -1.89 -7.88 19.66
C GLU A 121 -1.64 -7.25 18.29
N ALA A 122 -0.80 -7.88 17.45
CA ALA A 122 -0.54 -7.42 16.09
C ALA A 122 -1.80 -7.45 15.23
N ARG A 123 -2.60 -8.51 15.36
CA ARG A 123 -3.87 -8.67 14.64
C ARG A 123 -4.88 -7.59 15.04
N VAL A 124 -5.05 -7.37 16.34
CA VAL A 124 -5.97 -6.34 16.88
C VAL A 124 -5.53 -4.94 16.48
N ALA A 125 -4.23 -4.69 16.44
CA ALA A 125 -3.66 -3.43 15.97
C ALA A 125 -3.69 -3.25 14.43
N GLY A 126 -4.22 -4.22 13.67
CA GLY A 126 -4.38 -4.12 12.22
C GLY A 126 -3.09 -4.32 11.42
N PHE A 127 -2.05 -4.93 12.04
CA PHE A 127 -0.82 -5.26 11.33
C PHE A 127 -0.96 -6.53 10.50
N THR A 128 -0.32 -6.51 9.34
CA THR A 128 -0.22 -7.65 8.41
C THR A 128 1.23 -8.04 8.16
N ASN A 129 1.43 -9.23 7.60
CA ASN A 129 2.73 -9.76 7.22
C ASN A 129 2.75 -10.00 5.71
N GLU A 130 3.45 -9.16 4.98
CA GLU A 130 3.59 -9.29 3.53
C GLU A 130 4.99 -9.73 3.14
N GLY A 131 5.11 -10.37 1.98
CA GLY A 131 6.39 -10.78 1.43
C GLY A 131 7.31 -9.59 1.13
N GLY A 132 8.53 -9.68 1.64
CA GLY A 132 9.63 -8.78 1.33
C GLY A 132 10.67 -9.43 0.41
N ILE A 133 11.68 -8.67 0.02
CA ILE A 133 12.82 -9.13 -0.79
C ILE A 133 13.89 -9.75 0.13
N GLN A 134 14.75 -10.60 -0.43
CA GLN A 134 15.82 -11.31 0.32
C GLN A 134 15.32 -12.12 1.53
N GLY A 135 14.12 -12.69 1.42
CA GLY A 135 13.56 -13.53 2.47
C GLY A 135 13.03 -12.75 3.68
N LYS A 136 12.92 -11.44 3.61
CA LYS A 136 12.29 -10.63 4.66
C LYS A 136 10.79 -10.73 4.62
N ILE A 137 10.16 -10.39 5.73
CA ILE A 137 8.74 -10.12 5.86
C ILE A 137 8.59 -8.62 6.10
N ARG A 138 7.67 -8.00 5.40
CA ARG A 138 7.22 -6.64 5.67
C ARG A 138 6.07 -6.71 6.68
N PHE A 139 6.37 -6.46 7.93
CA PHE A 139 5.37 -6.33 8.99
C PHE A 139 4.88 -4.89 8.97
N LEU A 140 3.64 -4.67 8.55
CA LEU A 140 3.14 -3.33 8.26
C LEU A 140 1.67 -3.17 8.63
N GLN A 141 1.28 -1.91 8.77
CA GLN A 141 -0.12 -1.49 8.87
C GLN A 141 -0.48 -0.63 7.67
N ASN A 142 -1.64 -0.89 7.07
CA ASN A 142 -2.24 -0.01 6.09
C ASN A 142 -2.99 1.10 6.83
N ILE A 143 -2.66 2.33 6.51
CA ILE A 143 -3.23 3.53 7.10
C ILE A 143 -3.85 4.35 5.98
N THR A 144 -4.98 5.00 6.23
CA THR A 144 -5.53 5.97 5.28
C THR A 144 -4.48 7.05 5.02
N GLY A 145 -4.09 7.22 3.77
CA GLY A 145 -3.08 8.19 3.36
C GLY A 145 -3.70 9.49 2.82
N LEU A 146 -3.16 9.96 1.72
CA LEU A 146 -3.62 11.21 1.08
C LEU A 146 -5.01 11.09 0.42
N TRP A 147 -5.69 9.95 0.57
CA TRP A 147 -7.04 9.73 0.06
C TRP A 147 -8.02 10.82 0.51
N ILE A 148 -8.02 11.18 1.81
CA ILE A 148 -8.89 12.23 2.35
C ILE A 148 -8.63 13.56 1.64
N LEU A 149 -7.35 13.93 1.48
CA LEU A 149 -6.96 15.15 0.77
C LEU A 149 -7.39 15.11 -0.71
N GLN A 150 -7.19 13.99 -1.39
CA GLN A 150 -7.58 13.83 -2.78
C GLN A 150 -9.11 13.97 -2.97
N ARG A 151 -9.89 13.43 -2.03
CA ARG A 151 -11.35 13.57 -2.03
C ARG A 151 -11.79 15.00 -1.80
N LEU A 152 -11.18 15.71 -0.85
CA LEU A 152 -11.43 17.15 -0.65
C LEU A 152 -11.13 17.97 -1.91
N MET A 153 -9.98 17.76 -2.53
CA MET A 153 -9.60 18.46 -3.76
C MET A 153 -10.57 18.19 -4.91
N ALA A 154 -11.04 16.94 -5.07
CA ALA A 154 -12.03 16.56 -6.07
C ALA A 154 -13.38 17.21 -5.79
N GLU A 155 -13.85 17.19 -4.55
CA GLU A 155 -15.11 17.82 -4.13
C GLU A 155 -15.10 19.34 -4.36
N TRP A 156 -14.02 20.02 -4.02
CA TRP A 156 -13.88 21.46 -4.28
C TRP A 156 -13.88 21.79 -5.77
N LYS A 157 -13.26 20.96 -6.58
CA LYS A 157 -13.30 21.12 -8.03
C LYS A 157 -14.72 20.99 -8.59
N GLU A 158 -15.48 20.00 -8.15
CA GLU A 158 -16.90 19.81 -8.53
C GLU A 158 -17.77 20.99 -8.09
N GLN A 159 -17.45 21.62 -6.95
CA GLN A 159 -18.14 22.81 -6.44
C GLN A 159 -17.70 24.12 -7.12
N GLY A 160 -16.74 24.08 -8.07
CA GLY A 160 -16.19 25.27 -8.71
C GLY A 160 -15.25 26.09 -7.80
N LYS A 161 -14.75 25.48 -6.72
CA LYS A 161 -13.80 26.06 -5.75
C LYS A 161 -12.41 25.45 -5.92
N GLU A 162 -12.01 25.14 -7.16
CA GLU A 162 -10.75 24.45 -7.45
C GLU A 162 -9.55 25.27 -6.93
N ILE A 163 -8.67 24.57 -6.23
CA ILE A 163 -7.38 25.09 -5.74
C ILE A 163 -6.26 24.14 -6.17
N SER A 164 -5.09 24.67 -6.50
CA SER A 164 -3.92 23.84 -6.77
C SER A 164 -3.33 23.27 -5.47
N TYR A 165 -2.62 22.14 -5.55
CA TYR A 165 -1.92 21.58 -4.38
C TYR A 165 -0.94 22.56 -3.78
N ASP A 166 -0.19 23.31 -4.59
CA ASP A 166 0.78 24.31 -4.10
C ASP A 166 0.10 25.42 -3.30
N CYS A 167 -1.03 25.95 -3.80
CA CYS A 167 -1.81 26.95 -3.08
C CYS A 167 -2.41 26.39 -1.78
N ALA A 168 -2.98 25.18 -1.84
CA ALA A 168 -3.57 24.52 -0.68
C ALA A 168 -2.53 24.28 0.43
N ILE A 169 -1.32 23.86 0.07
CA ILE A 169 -0.19 23.66 1.01
C ILE A 169 0.28 25.03 1.56
N ALA A 170 0.38 26.06 0.73
CA ALA A 170 0.76 27.40 1.18
C ALA A 170 -0.24 27.95 2.21
N GLU A 171 -1.55 27.83 1.96
CA GLU A 171 -2.59 28.22 2.91
C GLU A 171 -2.53 27.36 4.20
N ALA A 172 -2.33 26.04 4.07
CA ALA A 172 -2.19 25.14 5.22
C ALA A 172 -0.98 25.52 6.09
N THR A 173 0.11 25.94 5.48
CA THR A 173 1.36 26.32 6.20
C THR A 173 1.15 27.51 7.12
N VAL A 174 0.33 28.48 6.74
CA VAL A 174 0.05 29.67 7.55
C VAL A 174 -1.15 29.51 8.48
N SER A 175 -1.88 28.41 8.38
CA SER A 175 -3.02 28.09 9.24
C SER A 175 -2.57 27.78 10.67
N ASP A 176 -3.36 28.22 11.63
CA ASP A 176 -3.14 27.98 13.07
C ASP A 176 -4.00 26.85 13.65
N ILE A 177 -4.79 26.16 12.80
CA ILE A 177 -5.63 25.03 13.26
C ILE A 177 -4.75 23.92 13.82
N ARG A 178 -5.20 23.29 14.94
CA ARG A 178 -4.52 22.19 15.63
C ARG A 178 -5.42 20.97 15.81
N SER A 179 -6.56 20.96 15.13
CA SER A 179 -7.48 19.83 15.20
C SER A 179 -6.86 18.63 14.47
N VAL A 180 -6.91 17.48 15.13
CA VAL A 180 -6.44 16.18 14.65
C VAL A 180 -7.62 15.24 14.63
N ILE A 181 -7.84 14.61 13.50
CA ILE A 181 -8.88 13.61 13.29
C ILE A 181 -8.26 12.21 13.23
N ASP A 182 -9.00 11.20 13.64
CA ASP A 182 -8.62 9.81 13.37
C ASP A 182 -8.94 9.50 11.91
N VAL A 183 -7.93 9.47 11.07
CA VAL A 183 -8.10 9.29 9.61
C VAL A 183 -8.60 7.90 9.24
N ASP A 184 -8.51 6.93 10.14
CA ASP A 184 -9.01 5.56 9.95
C ASP A 184 -10.44 5.37 10.50
N ASP A 185 -11.08 6.46 11.02
CA ASP A 185 -12.50 6.41 11.39
C ASP A 185 -13.34 6.08 10.16
N SER A 186 -14.32 5.20 10.36
CA SER A 186 -15.25 4.75 9.32
C SER A 186 -15.97 5.89 8.58
N ALA A 187 -16.09 7.06 9.20
CA ALA A 187 -16.66 8.26 8.60
C ALA A 187 -15.88 8.76 7.36
N PHE A 188 -14.59 8.37 7.23
CA PHE A 188 -13.73 8.81 6.13
C PHE A 188 -13.48 7.72 5.08
N CYS A 189 -14.01 6.52 5.26
CA CYS A 189 -13.75 5.39 4.36
C CYS A 189 -14.28 5.64 2.93
N ASN A 190 -15.52 6.10 2.80
CA ASN A 190 -16.11 6.46 1.50
C ASN A 190 -17.32 7.39 1.68
N PRO A 191 -17.16 8.61 2.19
CA PRO A 191 -18.29 9.53 2.36
C PRO A 191 -18.70 10.16 1.03
N ASP A 192 -19.97 10.53 0.91
CA ASP A 192 -20.46 11.30 -0.24
C ASP A 192 -19.81 12.69 -0.29
N HIS A 193 -19.66 13.32 0.89
CA HIS A 193 -19.04 14.64 1.08
C HIS A 193 -17.97 14.59 2.17
N MET A 194 -16.70 14.66 1.77
CA MET A 194 -15.57 14.57 2.68
C MET A 194 -15.47 15.79 3.61
N GLU A 195 -15.69 16.99 3.07
CA GLU A 195 -15.69 18.23 3.86
C GLU A 195 -16.70 18.16 5.02
N GLU A 196 -17.94 17.76 4.71
CA GLU A 196 -19.00 17.61 5.71
C GLU A 196 -18.67 16.51 6.75
N SER A 197 -18.06 15.42 6.33
CA SER A 197 -17.65 14.34 7.23
C SER A 197 -16.61 14.79 8.24
N ILE A 198 -15.62 15.59 7.81
CA ILE A 198 -14.62 16.19 8.71
C ILE A 198 -15.29 17.16 9.69
N ILE A 199 -16.21 18.00 9.22
CA ILE A 199 -16.97 18.92 10.09
C ILE A 199 -17.75 18.16 11.15
N LYS A 200 -18.49 17.12 10.77
CA LYS A 200 -19.26 16.27 11.68
C LYS A 200 -18.37 15.57 12.71
N TYR A 201 -17.23 15.05 12.25
CA TYR A 201 -16.23 14.43 13.12
C TYR A 201 -15.71 15.42 14.17
N CYS A 202 -15.30 16.63 13.73
CA CYS A 202 -14.83 17.67 14.63
C CYS A 202 -15.89 18.07 15.67
N HIS A 203 -17.15 18.23 15.28
CA HIS A 203 -18.24 18.53 16.20
C HIS A 203 -18.45 17.39 17.22
N LYS A 204 -18.48 16.13 16.77
CA LYS A 204 -18.65 14.95 17.63
C LYS A 204 -17.55 14.84 18.70
N HIS A 205 -16.34 15.21 18.33
CA HIS A 205 -15.15 15.11 19.20
C HIS A 205 -14.75 16.43 19.88
N HIS A 206 -15.60 17.46 19.80
CA HIS A 206 -15.36 18.80 20.40
C HIS A 206 -14.04 19.46 19.91
N LEU A 207 -13.68 19.23 18.66
CA LEU A 207 -12.52 19.84 18.02
C LEU A 207 -12.90 21.15 17.33
N ARG A 208 -11.94 22.06 17.17
CA ARG A 208 -12.12 23.25 16.31
C ARG A 208 -12.39 22.78 14.88
N THR A 209 -13.48 23.23 14.29
CA THR A 209 -13.86 22.87 12.94
C THR A 209 -13.09 23.70 11.91
N PRO A 210 -12.47 23.08 10.90
CA PRO A 210 -11.88 23.80 9.78
C PRO A 210 -12.94 24.62 9.01
N VAL A 211 -12.58 25.82 8.54
CA VAL A 211 -13.50 26.71 7.80
C VAL A 211 -12.96 27.14 6.44
N SER A 212 -11.64 27.09 6.23
CA SER A 212 -11.00 27.37 4.94
C SER A 212 -10.35 26.13 4.35
N GLN A 213 -10.12 26.11 3.03
CA GLN A 213 -9.43 25.00 2.36
C GLN A 213 -8.06 24.74 2.99
N GLY A 214 -7.29 25.78 3.32
CA GLY A 214 -6.02 25.63 4.03
C GLY A 214 -6.14 25.01 5.41
N GLU A 215 -7.21 25.31 6.17
CA GLU A 215 -7.46 24.68 7.47
C GLU A 215 -7.83 23.19 7.33
N PHE A 216 -8.63 22.82 6.35
CA PHE A 216 -8.92 21.42 6.06
C PHE A 216 -7.65 20.65 5.69
N VAL A 217 -6.84 21.19 4.78
CA VAL A 217 -5.58 20.57 4.37
C VAL A 217 -4.62 20.43 5.56
N ARG A 218 -4.49 21.47 6.40
CA ARG A 218 -3.67 21.42 7.61
C ARG A 218 -4.14 20.35 8.59
N CYS A 219 -5.44 20.30 8.85
CA CYS A 219 -6.05 19.31 9.73
C CYS A 219 -5.73 17.88 9.24
N VAL A 220 -5.92 17.59 7.96
CA VAL A 220 -5.65 16.27 7.38
C VAL A 220 -4.17 15.92 7.45
N ILE A 221 -3.27 16.83 7.04
CA ILE A 221 -1.82 16.55 7.02
C ILE A 221 -1.29 16.33 8.44
N GLU A 222 -1.69 17.16 9.41
CA GLU A 222 -1.27 16.97 10.81
C GLU A 222 -1.81 15.65 11.37
N SER A 223 -3.05 15.28 11.03
CA SER A 223 -3.63 14.02 11.44
C SER A 223 -2.85 12.82 10.89
N LEU A 224 -2.50 12.86 9.61
CA LEU A 224 -1.67 11.83 8.97
C LEU A 224 -0.26 11.76 9.59
N SER A 225 0.29 12.88 10.05
CA SER A 225 1.62 12.90 10.68
C SER A 225 1.64 12.30 12.08
N LEU A 226 0.52 12.34 12.81
CA LEU A 226 0.42 11.86 14.20
C LEU A 226 0.07 10.37 14.32
N ILE A 227 -0.42 9.73 13.26
CA ILE A 227 -0.65 8.28 13.26
C ILE A 227 0.65 7.50 13.45
N HIS A 228 1.79 8.14 13.22
CA HIS A 228 3.11 7.52 13.27
C HIS A 228 3.84 7.75 14.61
N ILE A 229 3.17 8.33 15.60
CA ILE A 229 3.68 8.55 16.96
C ILE A 229 2.86 7.71 17.95
#